data_e7354bd1e000c873ebe724f162f4b531
#
_entry.id   e7354bd1e000c873ebe724f162f4b531
#
_cell.length_a   1.000
_cell.length_b   1.000
_cell.length_c   1.000
_cell.angle_alpha   90.00
_cell.angle_beta   90.00
_cell.angle_gamma   90.00
#
_symmetry.space_group_name_H-M   'P 1'
#
loop_
_entity.id
_entity.type
_entity.pdbx_description
1 polymer ?
#
loop_
_entity_poly.entity_id
_entity_poly.type
_entity_poly.pdbx_seq_one_letter_code
_entity_poly.pdbx_strand_id
1 'polypeptide(L)'
;MQKDEISRIENLLAEHQIDGGLLALLQLAKDVGTEHGLSIQCTTDAKYLEVGYTTKSDNITWFMQYFKERSIGVEDCCFWGDEFGAITPGIWGSDSQMITPASKGGDFFSVSDIQLPLPDGVVKVGGGVPSFLHFLGELGKEEHHAS
;
A
#
# COMPACT_ATOMS: atom_id res chain seq x y z
N MET A 1 -10.13 -8.53 15.16
CA MET A 1 -9.00 -9.39 14.69
C MET A 1 -7.76 -8.54 14.38
N GLN A 2 -7.72 -7.72 13.37
CA GLN A 2 -6.52 -6.92 13.05
C GLN A 2 -6.14 -5.89 14.14
N LYS A 3 -7.11 -5.20 14.75
CA LYS A 3 -6.86 -4.30 15.90
C LYS A 3 -6.25 -5.03 17.09
N ASP A 4 -6.69 -6.25 17.37
CA ASP A 4 -6.18 -7.03 18.48
C ASP A 4 -4.75 -7.50 18.22
N GLU A 5 -4.41 -7.82 16.98
CA GLU A 5 -3.04 -8.18 16.56
C GLU A 5 -2.10 -6.98 16.67
N ILE A 6 -2.52 -5.80 16.21
CA ILE A 6 -1.73 -4.56 16.33
C ILE A 6 -1.46 -4.25 17.80
N SER A 7 -2.50 -4.23 18.66
CA SER A 7 -2.35 -3.96 20.08
C SER A 7 -1.41 -4.97 20.75
N ARG A 8 -1.47 -6.24 20.35
CA ARG A 8 -0.57 -7.28 20.84
C ARG A 8 0.89 -7.01 20.46
N ILE A 9 1.13 -6.60 19.21
CA ILE A 9 2.48 -6.27 18.72
C ILE A 9 3.00 -5.03 19.45
N GLU A 10 2.20 -3.99 19.60
CA GLU A 10 2.61 -2.78 20.32
C GLU A 10 2.95 -3.06 21.78
N ASN A 11 2.18 -3.93 22.46
CA ASN A 11 2.50 -4.37 23.84
C ASN A 11 3.82 -5.15 23.88
N LEU A 12 4.06 -6.07 22.93
CA LEU A 12 5.33 -6.79 22.85
C LEU A 12 6.52 -5.84 22.63
N LEU A 13 6.38 -4.85 21.76
CA LEU A 13 7.41 -3.84 21.53
C LEU A 13 7.72 -3.05 22.81
N ALA A 14 6.68 -2.65 23.55
CA ALA A 14 6.85 -1.95 24.82
C ALA A 14 7.54 -2.84 25.89
N GLU A 15 7.20 -4.12 25.97
CA GLU A 15 7.88 -5.11 26.87
C GLU A 15 9.37 -5.23 26.55
N HIS A 16 9.76 -5.04 25.29
CA HIS A 16 11.15 -5.04 24.82
C HIS A 16 11.79 -3.65 24.79
N GLN A 17 11.21 -2.67 25.46
CA GLN A 17 11.72 -1.30 25.59
C GLN A 17 11.76 -0.53 24.24
N ILE A 18 10.92 -0.90 23.29
CA ILE A 18 10.69 -0.15 22.06
C ILE A 18 9.42 0.68 22.25
N ASP A 19 9.59 1.78 22.98
CA ASP A 19 8.52 2.73 23.23
C ASP A 19 8.16 3.49 21.94
N GLY A 20 6.86 3.70 21.69
CA GLY A 20 6.37 4.36 20.48
C GLY A 20 5.91 3.38 19.38
N GLY A 21 5.85 2.08 19.70
CA GLY A 21 5.21 1.05 18.87
C GLY A 21 5.86 0.85 17.51
N LEU A 22 5.02 0.55 16.51
CA LEU A 22 5.48 0.27 15.15
C LEU A 22 6.23 1.43 14.49
N LEU A 23 5.86 2.68 14.78
CA LEU A 23 6.57 3.85 14.24
C LEU A 23 8.02 3.91 14.76
N ALA A 24 8.22 3.65 16.04
CA ALA A 24 9.57 3.61 16.61
C ALA A 24 10.41 2.46 16.03
N LEU A 25 9.78 1.31 15.80
CA LEU A 25 10.46 0.17 15.17
C LEU A 25 10.89 0.49 13.73
N LEU A 26 10.03 1.14 12.93
CA LEU A 26 10.34 1.60 11.59
C LEU A 26 11.53 2.60 11.60
N GLN A 27 11.51 3.53 12.54
CA GLN A 27 12.59 4.52 12.66
C GLN A 27 13.90 3.85 13.09
N LEU A 28 13.85 2.95 14.06
CA LEU A 28 15.02 2.17 14.50
C LEU A 28 15.67 1.41 13.33
N ALA A 29 14.86 0.74 12.49
CA ALA A 29 15.37 0.03 11.34
C ALA A 29 16.09 0.97 10.34
N LYS A 30 15.52 2.16 10.09
CA LYS A 30 16.13 3.19 9.24
C LYS A 30 17.43 3.71 9.81
N ASP A 31 17.47 3.96 11.11
CA ASP A 31 18.67 4.48 11.81
C ASP A 31 19.81 3.46 11.73
N VAL A 32 19.52 2.18 12.01
CA VAL A 32 20.50 1.08 11.86
C VAL A 32 21.01 0.99 10.41
N GLY A 33 20.11 1.06 9.43
CA GLY A 33 20.50 1.09 8.02
C GLY A 33 21.46 2.24 7.72
N THR A 34 21.14 3.44 8.19
CA THR A 34 21.94 4.65 7.99
C THR A 34 23.33 4.53 8.65
N GLU A 35 23.41 3.99 9.86
CA GLU A 35 24.68 3.73 10.56
C GLU A 35 25.59 2.79 9.76
N HIS A 36 25.00 1.86 9.01
CA HIS A 36 25.75 0.95 8.13
C HIS A 36 25.92 1.47 6.70
N GLY A 37 25.59 2.75 6.43
CA GLY A 37 25.73 3.36 5.11
C GLY A 37 24.73 2.85 4.07
N LEU A 38 23.61 2.28 4.51
CA LEU A 38 22.54 1.75 3.66
C LEU A 38 21.38 2.74 3.56
N SER A 39 20.92 3.04 2.35
CA SER A 39 19.68 3.78 2.12
C SER A 39 18.53 2.79 2.00
N ILE A 40 17.96 2.41 3.15
CA ILE A 40 16.86 1.45 3.20
C ILE A 40 15.50 2.13 3.29
N GLN A 41 14.49 1.46 2.75
CA GLN A 41 13.09 1.79 2.90
C GLN A 41 12.42 0.77 3.82
N CYS A 42 11.60 1.25 4.75
CA CYS A 42 10.91 0.39 5.70
C CYS A 42 9.41 0.64 5.62
N THR A 43 8.64 -0.44 5.52
CA THR A 43 7.19 -0.43 5.59
C THR A 43 6.68 -1.52 6.54
N THR A 44 5.42 -1.47 6.92
CA THR A 44 4.79 -2.50 7.75
C THR A 44 3.35 -2.74 7.30
N ASP A 45 2.88 -3.98 7.43
CA ASP A 45 1.47 -4.36 7.30
C ASP A 45 0.81 -4.69 8.65
N ALA A 46 1.45 -4.33 9.75
CA ALA A 46 1.14 -4.68 11.13
C ALA A 46 1.58 -6.07 11.60
N LYS A 47 1.97 -6.96 10.73
CA LYS A 47 2.42 -8.32 11.08
C LYS A 47 3.94 -8.47 10.99
N TYR A 48 4.54 -7.77 10.07
CA TYR A 48 5.97 -7.77 9.85
C TYR A 48 6.47 -6.40 9.38
N LEU A 49 7.75 -6.20 9.59
CA LEU A 49 8.49 -5.08 9.06
C LEU A 49 9.15 -5.52 7.75
N GLU A 50 8.85 -4.82 6.68
CA GLU A 50 9.54 -4.98 5.40
C GLU A 50 10.71 -3.99 5.32
N VAL A 51 11.88 -4.50 4.95
CA VAL A 51 13.09 -3.71 4.75
C VAL A 51 13.62 -3.97 3.35
N GLY A 52 13.77 -2.93 2.55
CA GLY A 52 14.21 -3.04 1.16
C GLY A 52 14.89 -1.78 0.66
N TYR A 53 15.32 -1.79 -0.59
CA TYR A 53 15.92 -0.63 -1.26
C TYR A 53 14.90 0.19 -2.06
N THR A 54 13.76 -0.39 -2.37
CA THR A 54 12.68 0.23 -3.14
C THR A 54 11.34 0.05 -2.42
N THR A 55 10.40 0.94 -2.71
CA THR A 55 9.03 0.89 -2.21
C THR A 55 8.05 0.67 -3.35
N LYS A 56 6.77 0.42 -3.02
CA LYS A 56 5.69 0.45 -4.01
C LYS A 56 5.62 1.81 -4.73
N SER A 57 5.93 2.91 -4.04
CA SER A 57 5.98 4.26 -4.63
C SER A 57 7.01 4.38 -5.75
N ASP A 58 8.19 3.80 -5.56
CA ASP A 58 9.25 3.82 -6.58
C ASP A 58 8.81 3.04 -7.82
N ASN A 59 8.22 1.86 -7.61
CA ASN A 59 7.71 1.02 -8.68
C ASN A 59 6.58 1.72 -9.46
N ILE A 60 5.64 2.34 -8.77
CA ILE A 60 4.54 3.09 -9.40
C ILE A 60 5.09 4.26 -10.20
N THR A 61 6.05 5.01 -9.67
CA THR A 61 6.67 6.12 -10.39
C THR A 61 7.33 5.65 -11.69
N TRP A 62 8.02 4.50 -11.64
CA TRP A 62 8.60 3.87 -12.82
C TRP A 62 7.53 3.44 -13.83
N PHE A 63 6.46 2.77 -13.37
CA PHE A 63 5.36 2.34 -14.25
C PHE A 63 4.66 3.53 -14.92
N MET A 64 4.41 4.62 -14.18
CA MET A 64 3.78 5.80 -14.75
C MET A 64 4.66 6.45 -15.85
N GLN A 65 5.98 6.48 -15.66
CA GLN A 65 6.90 6.93 -16.70
C GLN A 65 6.85 5.99 -17.92
N TYR A 66 6.88 4.69 -17.72
CA TYR A 66 6.79 3.69 -18.76
C TYR A 66 5.49 3.77 -19.59
N PHE A 67 4.35 4.03 -18.92
CA PHE A 67 3.06 4.20 -19.58
C PHE A 67 2.99 5.52 -20.36
N LYS A 68 3.50 6.59 -19.80
CA LYS A 68 3.59 7.89 -20.46
C LYS A 68 4.37 7.82 -21.76
N GLU A 69 5.46 7.09 -21.82
CA GLU A 69 6.24 6.86 -23.04
C GLU A 69 5.47 6.10 -24.12
N ARG A 70 4.37 5.44 -23.74
CA ARG A 70 3.45 4.69 -24.61
C ARG A 70 2.13 5.39 -24.85
N SER A 71 2.05 6.66 -24.47
CA SER A 71 0.84 7.49 -24.61
C SER A 71 -0.36 6.94 -23.84
N ILE A 72 -0.12 6.24 -22.72
CA ILE A 72 -1.14 5.84 -21.76
C ILE A 72 -1.17 6.89 -20.66
N GLY A 73 -2.31 7.55 -20.50
CA GLY A 73 -2.51 8.56 -19.46
C GLY A 73 -2.71 7.95 -18.08
N VAL A 74 -2.40 8.70 -17.03
CA VAL A 74 -2.68 8.28 -15.66
C VAL A 74 -4.17 8.12 -15.40
N GLU A 75 -5.00 8.89 -16.08
CA GLU A 75 -6.47 8.83 -16.07
C GLU A 75 -7.03 7.52 -16.60
N ASP A 76 -6.24 6.76 -17.36
CA ASP A 76 -6.60 5.43 -17.86
C ASP A 76 -6.14 4.30 -16.92
N CYS A 77 -5.54 4.65 -15.77
CA CYS A 77 -4.95 3.71 -14.82
C CYS A 77 -5.84 3.48 -13.61
N CYS A 78 -6.01 2.21 -13.25
CA CYS A 78 -6.68 1.78 -12.03
C CYS A 78 -5.70 1.04 -11.09
N PHE A 79 -5.68 1.42 -9.82
CA PHE A 79 -4.82 0.86 -8.79
C PHE A 79 -5.66 0.09 -7.79
N TRP A 80 -5.39 -1.20 -7.62
CA TRP A 80 -6.15 -2.08 -6.77
C TRP A 80 -5.30 -2.63 -5.63
N GLY A 81 -5.84 -2.66 -4.42
CA GLY A 81 -5.14 -3.20 -3.26
C GLY A 81 -6.09 -3.55 -2.12
N ASP A 82 -5.62 -4.34 -1.18
CA ASP A 82 -6.35 -4.72 0.03
C ASP A 82 -5.78 -4.07 1.30
N GLU A 83 -4.62 -3.41 1.21
CA GLU A 83 -3.90 -2.80 2.32
C GLU A 83 -3.78 -1.27 2.22
N PHE A 84 -4.83 -0.57 1.78
CA PHE A 84 -4.85 0.90 1.81
C PHE A 84 -5.14 1.47 3.21
N GLY A 85 -5.86 0.70 4.05
CA GLY A 85 -6.42 1.19 5.30
C GLY A 85 -5.38 1.61 6.34
N ALA A 86 -5.80 2.47 7.28
CA ALA A 86 -4.97 2.87 8.41
C ALA A 86 -4.69 1.67 9.33
N ILE A 87 -3.43 1.36 9.57
CA ILE A 87 -2.98 0.33 10.51
C ILE A 87 -3.05 0.87 11.94
N THR A 88 -2.38 2.00 12.15
CA THR A 88 -2.47 2.80 13.38
C THR A 88 -2.52 4.28 13.02
N PRO A 89 -2.79 5.21 13.94
CA PRO A 89 -2.67 6.63 13.68
C PRO A 89 -1.27 6.97 13.14
N GLY A 90 -1.21 7.51 11.92
CA GLY A 90 0.04 7.89 11.26
C GLY A 90 0.71 6.78 10.42
N ILE A 91 0.21 5.55 10.46
CA ILE A 91 0.68 4.46 9.59
C ILE A 91 -0.46 3.97 8.71
N TRP A 92 -0.32 4.13 7.41
CA TRP A 92 -1.19 3.56 6.40
C TRP A 92 -0.66 2.19 5.96
N GLY A 93 -1.56 1.34 5.47
CA GLY A 93 -1.19 0.06 4.87
C GLY A 93 -0.31 0.23 3.62
N SER A 94 0.36 -0.83 3.24
CA SER A 94 1.43 -0.78 2.22
C SER A 94 0.95 -0.31 0.84
N ASP A 95 -0.32 -0.55 0.49
CA ASP A 95 -0.89 -0.12 -0.79
C ASP A 95 -1.10 1.39 -0.89
N SER A 96 -1.15 2.10 0.25
CA SER A 96 -1.18 3.58 0.24
C SER A 96 0.04 4.21 -0.44
N GLN A 97 1.15 3.48 -0.52
CA GLN A 97 2.34 3.91 -1.24
C GLN A 97 2.16 3.96 -2.77
N MET A 98 1.09 3.38 -3.30
CA MET A 98 0.73 3.55 -4.71
C MET A 98 0.20 4.96 -5.01
N ILE A 99 -0.24 5.70 -3.98
CA ILE A 99 -0.71 7.08 -4.11
C ILE A 99 0.51 8.02 -4.11
N THR A 100 0.96 8.38 -5.29
CA THR A 100 2.12 9.22 -5.53
C THR A 100 1.75 10.44 -6.37
N PRO A 101 2.59 11.48 -6.45
CA PRO A 101 2.37 12.55 -7.42
C PRO A 101 2.25 12.06 -8.87
N ALA A 102 2.94 10.98 -9.22
CA ALA A 102 2.92 10.40 -10.58
C ALA A 102 1.63 9.63 -10.88
N SER A 103 1.01 8.98 -9.88
CA SER A 103 -0.24 8.24 -10.02
C SER A 103 -1.50 9.08 -9.71
N LYS A 104 -1.29 10.33 -9.26
CA LYS A 104 -2.40 11.25 -8.97
C LYS A 104 -3.18 11.56 -10.25
N GLY A 105 -4.44 11.21 -10.26
CA GLY A 105 -5.34 11.33 -11.43
C GLY A 105 -5.86 9.99 -11.94
N GLY A 106 -5.26 8.89 -11.51
CA GLY A 106 -5.83 7.55 -11.69
C GLY A 106 -6.81 7.19 -10.58
N ASP A 107 -7.50 6.08 -10.75
CA ASP A 107 -8.50 5.57 -9.81
C ASP A 107 -7.91 4.55 -8.85
N PHE A 108 -8.25 4.67 -7.56
CA PHE A 108 -7.76 3.77 -6.51
C PHE A 108 -8.91 3.00 -5.88
N PHE A 109 -8.80 1.68 -5.81
CA PHE A 109 -9.84 0.79 -5.31
C PHE A 109 -9.32 -0.14 -4.21
N SER A 110 -10.00 -0.13 -3.07
CA SER A 110 -9.70 -1.06 -1.98
C SER A 110 -10.67 -2.24 -2.02
N VAL A 111 -10.13 -3.45 -2.16
CA VAL A 111 -10.90 -4.70 -2.07
C VAL A 111 -10.95 -5.27 -0.65
N SER A 112 -10.34 -4.62 0.33
CA SER A 112 -10.39 -5.06 1.72
C SER A 112 -11.81 -5.08 2.27
N ASP A 113 -12.19 -6.16 2.95
CA ASP A 113 -13.46 -6.25 3.70
C ASP A 113 -13.37 -5.58 5.08
N ILE A 114 -12.16 -5.27 5.52
CA ILE A 114 -11.93 -4.66 6.83
C ILE A 114 -12.38 -3.20 6.81
N GLN A 115 -13.13 -2.81 7.84
CA GLN A 115 -13.62 -1.44 8.01
C GLN A 115 -12.55 -0.58 8.70
N LEU A 116 -11.65 -0.02 7.90
CA LEU A 116 -10.61 0.92 8.34
C LEU A 116 -10.78 2.25 7.59
N PRO A 117 -10.33 3.37 8.17
CA PRO A 117 -10.19 4.61 7.41
C PRO A 117 -9.33 4.38 6.18
N LEU A 118 -9.72 4.97 5.06
CA LEU A 118 -8.99 4.92 3.80
C LEU A 118 -8.38 6.30 3.50
N PRO A 119 -7.25 6.35 2.77
CA PRO A 119 -6.74 7.62 2.25
C PRO A 119 -7.77 8.31 1.32
N ASP A 120 -7.68 9.62 1.22
CA ASP A 120 -8.51 10.40 0.31
C ASP A 120 -8.33 9.91 -1.14
N GLY A 121 -9.44 9.75 -1.85
CA GLY A 121 -9.46 9.29 -3.23
C GLY A 121 -9.46 7.78 -3.42
N VAL A 122 -9.38 6.99 -2.34
CA VAL A 122 -9.52 5.52 -2.43
C VAL A 122 -10.97 5.12 -2.25
N VAL A 123 -11.52 4.43 -3.24
CA VAL A 123 -12.89 3.90 -3.24
C VAL A 123 -12.90 2.50 -2.63
N LYS A 124 -13.79 2.27 -1.67
CA LYS A 124 -13.97 0.95 -1.09
C LYS A 124 -14.89 0.10 -1.95
N VAL A 125 -14.38 -1.03 -2.42
CA VAL A 125 -15.14 -2.05 -3.16
C VAL A 125 -15.46 -3.24 -2.26
N GLY A 126 -14.46 -3.74 -1.51
CA GLY A 126 -14.58 -4.96 -0.71
C GLY A 126 -14.52 -6.24 -1.55
N GLY A 127 -14.80 -7.38 -0.92
CA GLY A 127 -14.89 -8.69 -1.58
C GLY A 127 -13.55 -9.34 -1.93
N GLY A 128 -12.44 -8.74 -1.54
CA GLY A 128 -11.09 -9.30 -1.71
C GLY A 128 -10.69 -9.53 -3.18
N VAL A 129 -9.76 -10.45 -3.39
CA VAL A 129 -9.26 -10.85 -4.72
C VAL A 129 -10.38 -11.24 -5.70
N PRO A 130 -11.46 -11.94 -5.30
CA PRO A 130 -12.58 -12.25 -6.21
C PRO A 130 -13.20 -11.02 -6.87
N SER A 131 -13.34 -9.89 -6.16
CA SER A 131 -13.88 -8.65 -6.75
C SER A 131 -12.96 -8.09 -7.83
N PHE A 132 -11.66 -8.11 -7.62
CA PHE A 132 -10.68 -7.70 -8.63
C PHE A 132 -10.71 -8.61 -9.86
N LEU A 133 -10.77 -9.93 -9.66
CA LEU A 133 -10.87 -10.89 -10.77
C LEU A 133 -12.16 -10.74 -11.56
N HIS A 134 -13.26 -10.44 -10.88
CA HIS A 134 -14.54 -10.13 -11.56
C HIS A 134 -14.40 -8.89 -12.45
N PHE A 135 -13.83 -7.81 -11.94
CA PHE A 135 -13.57 -6.61 -12.71
C PHE A 135 -12.74 -6.89 -13.97
N LEU A 136 -11.63 -7.63 -13.84
CA LEU A 136 -10.82 -8.02 -15.01
C LEU A 136 -11.60 -8.86 -16.01
N GLY A 137 -12.48 -9.75 -15.53
CA GLY A 137 -13.34 -10.58 -16.39
C GLY A 137 -14.37 -9.77 -17.17
N GLU A 138 -14.90 -8.69 -16.61
CA GLU A 138 -15.82 -7.80 -17.32
C GLU A 138 -15.10 -6.97 -18.39
N LEU A 139 -13.91 -6.41 -18.08
CA LEU A 139 -13.10 -5.70 -19.08
C LEU A 139 -12.80 -6.57 -20.31
N GLY A 140 -12.44 -7.85 -20.10
CA GLY A 140 -12.15 -8.77 -21.22
C GLY A 140 -13.36 -9.08 -22.10
N LYS A 141 -14.59 -8.91 -21.60
CA LYS A 141 -15.83 -9.10 -22.40
C LYS A 141 -16.12 -7.88 -23.28
N GLU A 142 -15.85 -6.68 -22.80
CA GLU A 142 -16.08 -5.45 -23.56
C GLU A 142 -15.19 -5.38 -24.80
N GLU A 143 -13.93 -5.84 -24.73
CA GLU A 143 -13.03 -5.89 -25.89
C GLU A 143 -13.53 -6.84 -26.99
N HIS A 144 -14.20 -7.93 -26.65
CA HIS A 144 -14.74 -8.88 -27.62
C HIS A 144 -16.01 -8.41 -28.33
N HIS A 145 -16.69 -7.38 -27.82
CA HIS A 145 -17.88 -6.79 -28.44
C HIS A 145 -17.58 -5.57 -29.32
N ALA A 146 -16.34 -5.05 -29.27
CA ALA A 146 -15.90 -3.90 -30.05
C ALA A 146 -15.16 -4.27 -31.36
N SER A 147 -15.11 -5.54 -31.74
CA SER A 147 -14.42 -6.06 -32.93
C SER A 147 -15.36 -6.37 -34.06
#